data_e01d309557006c86252659d92a1e4e14
#
_entry.id   e01d309557006c86252659d92a1e4e14
#
_cell.length_a   1.000
_cell.length_b   1.000
_cell.length_c   1.000
_cell.angle_alpha   90.00
_cell.angle_beta   90.00
_cell.angle_gamma   90.00
#
_symmetry.space_group_name_H-M   'P 1'
#
loop_
_entity.id
_entity.type
_entity.pdbx_description
1 polymer ?
#
loop_
_entity_poly.entity_id
_entity_poly.type
_entity_poly.pdbx_seq_one_letter_code
_entity_poly.pdbx_strand_id
1 'polypeptide(L)'
;MSDKNAVPGTDGNLYVPYEKRTGEKSVVYFTRDLSPEGLKKIYDRVSKGIEGKVAIKLHTGEAEGPNIIPRPWVKELYNDKLPDATIVETNTYYEGSRYTTEAHRKTLETNGWTFCPVDILDEDGATTFPVKGGKWLDEIHVGKNLPNYDSLLVLTHFKGHTMGGFGGSNKNIGIGCADGRIGKGEIHTIPGSDNMWSIGKEAFMERMTESTKGTIDHFAGHVSYINVMRNMSVSCDCEGCEAEPVVTPDVGILAGFDILSVDNACVDVIYNLPEGGGKAMIERVETRHGLR
;
A
#
# COMPACT_ATOMS: atom_id res chain seq x y z
N MET A 1 16.16 18.86 24.80
CA MET A 1 16.30 17.41 24.71
C MET A 1 16.38 17.08 23.24
N SER A 2 17.52 16.58 22.74
CA SER A 2 17.63 16.17 21.35
C SER A 2 16.68 14.99 21.13
N ASP A 3 15.81 15.10 20.17
CA ASP A 3 14.93 14.02 19.76
C ASP A 3 15.79 12.84 19.31
N LYS A 4 15.79 11.75 20.09
CA LYS A 4 16.63 10.56 19.83
C LYS A 4 16.23 9.82 18.55
N ASN A 5 15.11 10.24 17.90
CA ASN A 5 14.55 9.68 16.68
C ASN A 5 14.78 10.58 15.46
N ALA A 6 15.43 11.73 15.62
CA ALA A 6 15.73 12.60 14.49
C ALA A 6 16.77 11.95 13.57
N VAL A 7 16.46 11.81 12.30
CA VAL A 7 17.42 11.37 11.29
C VAL A 7 18.54 12.42 11.20
N PRO A 8 19.82 12.04 11.27
CA PRO A 8 20.93 12.99 11.24
C PRO A 8 20.84 13.91 10.02
N GLY A 9 20.87 15.23 10.27
CA GLY A 9 20.88 16.26 9.24
C GLY A 9 19.53 16.91 8.93
N THR A 10 18.50 16.60 9.72
CA THR A 10 17.21 17.31 9.66
C THR A 10 17.02 18.14 10.93
N ASP A 11 16.70 19.39 10.85
CA ASP A 11 16.50 20.33 11.96
C ASP A 11 15.26 19.99 12.82
N GLY A 12 15.15 18.73 13.27
CA GLY A 12 13.99 18.16 13.97
C GLY A 12 12.85 17.72 13.05
N ASN A 13 12.98 17.91 11.75
CA ASN A 13 12.10 17.36 10.73
C ASN A 13 12.64 16.00 10.27
N LEU A 14 11.80 14.97 10.29
CA LEU A 14 12.17 13.59 9.90
C LEU A 14 12.23 13.40 8.38
N TYR A 15 11.72 14.34 7.61
CA TYR A 15 11.91 14.34 6.17
C TYR A 15 13.34 14.71 5.80
N VAL A 16 14.05 13.79 5.16
CA VAL A 16 15.39 14.00 4.60
C VAL A 16 15.27 14.27 3.11
N PRO A 17 15.58 15.50 2.63
CA PRO A 17 15.59 15.79 1.20
C PRO A 17 16.49 14.83 0.42
N TYR A 18 16.11 14.53 -0.82
CA TYR A 18 16.81 13.54 -1.65
C TYR A 18 18.32 13.81 -1.76
N GLU A 19 18.72 15.07 -1.88
CA GLU A 19 20.12 15.50 -2.03
C GLU A 19 20.98 15.20 -0.78
N LYS A 20 20.33 15.08 0.37
CA LYS A 20 21.01 14.77 1.65
C LYS A 20 21.03 13.28 1.98
N ARG A 21 20.35 12.44 1.19
CA ARG A 21 20.32 10.99 1.41
C ARG A 21 21.61 10.34 0.94
N THR A 22 22.14 9.43 1.75
CA THR A 22 23.31 8.61 1.46
C THR A 22 22.88 7.17 1.19
N GLY A 23 23.70 6.41 0.46
CA GLY A 23 23.44 5.02 0.12
C GLY A 23 23.21 4.80 -1.38
N GLU A 24 22.96 3.56 -1.74
CA GLU A 24 22.63 3.17 -3.10
C GLU A 24 21.27 3.75 -3.49
N LYS A 25 21.15 4.17 -4.76
CA LYS A 25 19.95 4.78 -5.30
C LYS A 25 19.33 3.85 -6.33
N SER A 26 18.06 3.53 -6.14
CA SER A 26 17.28 2.76 -7.11
C SER A 26 16.60 3.67 -8.12
N VAL A 27 16.36 3.14 -9.31
CA VAL A 27 15.66 3.87 -10.37
C VAL A 27 14.15 3.87 -10.08
N VAL A 28 13.56 5.05 -10.08
CA VAL A 28 12.10 5.24 -10.05
C VAL A 28 11.68 5.87 -11.38
N TYR A 29 10.75 5.22 -12.06
CA TYR A 29 10.13 5.73 -13.28
C TYR A 29 8.95 6.61 -12.92
N PHE A 30 8.72 7.67 -13.70
CA PHE A 30 7.64 8.61 -13.49
C PHE A 30 6.95 8.98 -14.80
N THR A 31 5.63 9.09 -14.77
CA THR A 31 4.81 9.70 -15.84
C THR A 31 3.75 10.62 -15.27
N ARG A 32 3.47 11.72 -15.96
CA ARG A 32 2.35 12.61 -15.64
C ARG A 32 1.04 12.16 -16.30
N ASP A 33 1.10 11.16 -17.16
CA ASP A 33 -0.05 10.64 -17.89
C ASP A 33 -0.95 9.82 -16.94
N LEU A 34 -1.94 10.48 -16.37
CA LEU A 34 -2.99 9.89 -15.51
C LEU A 34 -4.12 9.33 -16.38
N SER A 35 -3.82 8.29 -17.13
CA SER A 35 -4.71 7.58 -18.03
C SER A 35 -4.42 6.08 -18.03
N PRO A 36 -5.30 5.24 -18.63
CA PRO A 36 -4.99 3.83 -18.86
C PRO A 36 -3.69 3.61 -19.62
N GLU A 37 -3.42 4.45 -20.64
CA GLU A 37 -2.19 4.40 -21.44
C GLU A 37 -0.96 4.74 -20.60
N GLY A 38 -1.05 5.75 -19.73
CA GLY A 38 0.02 6.10 -18.80
C GLY A 38 0.33 4.95 -17.85
N LEU A 39 -0.70 4.27 -17.32
CA LEU A 39 -0.55 3.11 -16.47
C LEU A 39 0.12 1.94 -17.22
N LYS A 40 -0.31 1.65 -18.44
CA LYS A 40 0.30 0.59 -19.28
C LYS A 40 1.76 0.89 -19.63
N LYS A 41 2.07 2.12 -20.01
CA LYS A 41 3.44 2.54 -20.34
C LYS A 41 4.39 2.43 -19.16
N ILE A 42 3.94 2.80 -17.96
CA ILE A 42 4.80 2.71 -16.78
C ILE A 42 4.94 1.27 -16.30
N TYR A 43 3.89 0.44 -16.43
CA TYR A 43 3.98 -1.00 -16.21
C TYR A 43 5.05 -1.65 -17.10
N ASP A 44 5.13 -1.29 -18.39
CA ASP A 44 6.15 -1.82 -19.31
C ASP A 44 7.59 -1.56 -18.81
N ARG A 45 7.81 -0.54 -17.96
CA ARG A 45 9.12 -0.26 -17.35
C ARG A 45 9.48 -1.22 -16.23
N VAL A 46 8.48 -1.83 -15.59
CA VAL A 46 8.65 -2.71 -14.42
C VAL A 46 8.14 -4.13 -14.66
N SER A 47 7.67 -4.44 -15.86
CA SER A 47 7.11 -5.75 -16.21
C SER A 47 8.10 -6.91 -16.11
N LYS A 48 9.40 -6.65 -16.26
CA LYS A 48 10.46 -7.69 -16.20
C LYS A 48 10.57 -8.39 -14.83
N GLY A 49 9.99 -7.81 -13.77
CA GLY A 49 9.90 -8.43 -12.44
C GLY A 49 8.67 -9.32 -12.28
N ILE A 50 7.84 -9.45 -13.32
CA ILE A 50 6.56 -10.15 -13.27
C ILE A 50 6.59 -11.35 -14.20
N GLU A 51 6.38 -12.55 -13.66
CA GLU A 51 6.35 -13.80 -14.40
C GLU A 51 5.39 -14.82 -13.76
N GLY A 52 5.06 -15.89 -14.47
CA GLY A 52 4.21 -16.97 -13.96
C GLY A 52 2.79 -16.52 -13.63
N LYS A 53 2.21 -17.08 -12.57
CA LYS A 53 0.88 -16.71 -12.09
C LYS A 53 0.94 -15.40 -11.29
N VAL A 54 0.34 -14.35 -11.82
CA VAL A 54 0.49 -12.99 -11.32
C VAL A 54 -0.67 -12.61 -10.38
N ALA A 55 -0.32 -12.15 -9.18
CA ALA A 55 -1.22 -11.45 -8.26
C ALA A 55 -1.12 -9.94 -8.50
N ILE A 56 -2.24 -9.25 -8.76
CA ILE A 56 -2.32 -7.79 -8.74
C ILE A 56 -2.86 -7.37 -7.38
N LYS A 57 -1.98 -6.91 -6.50
CA LYS A 57 -2.39 -6.38 -5.19
C LYS A 57 -2.76 -4.92 -5.31
N LEU A 58 -4.02 -4.64 -5.18
CA LEU A 58 -4.55 -3.28 -5.11
C LEU A 58 -5.62 -3.19 -4.02
N HIS A 59 -6.02 -1.98 -3.65
CA HIS A 59 -7.13 -1.75 -2.75
C HIS A 59 -8.41 -1.55 -3.54
N THR A 60 -9.35 -2.49 -3.39
CA THR A 60 -10.62 -2.51 -4.15
C THR A 60 -11.66 -1.52 -3.61
N GLY A 61 -11.39 -0.92 -2.45
CA GLY A 61 -12.24 0.09 -1.80
C GLY A 61 -13.32 -0.48 -0.91
N GLU A 62 -13.78 0.32 0.03
CA GLU A 62 -15.06 0.10 0.70
C GLU A 62 -16.20 0.30 -0.30
N ALA A 63 -17.41 -0.18 0.05
CA ALA A 63 -18.57 -0.02 -0.83
C ALA A 63 -18.76 1.44 -1.23
N GLU A 64 -18.83 1.70 -2.54
CA GLU A 64 -18.99 3.05 -3.12
C GLU A 64 -17.87 4.05 -2.79
N GLY A 65 -16.73 3.59 -2.28
CA GLY A 65 -15.58 4.45 -1.97
C GLY A 65 -15.07 5.24 -3.19
N PRO A 66 -14.97 6.59 -3.11
CA PRO A 66 -14.84 7.44 -4.29
C PRO A 66 -13.42 7.52 -4.87
N ASN A 67 -12.38 7.28 -4.07
CA ASN A 67 -11.02 7.71 -4.39
C ASN A 67 -10.11 6.64 -4.98
N ILE A 68 -10.53 5.37 -5.03
CA ILE A 68 -9.73 4.24 -5.51
C ILE A 68 -9.27 4.42 -6.97
N ILE A 69 -8.28 3.63 -7.37
CA ILE A 69 -7.81 3.61 -8.77
C ILE A 69 -8.99 3.33 -9.70
N PRO A 70 -9.17 4.10 -10.79
CA PRO A 70 -10.29 3.91 -11.71
C PRO A 70 -10.31 2.49 -12.29
N ARG A 71 -11.42 1.77 -12.10
CA ARG A 71 -11.61 0.41 -12.64
C ARG A 71 -11.33 0.28 -14.14
N PRO A 72 -11.73 1.26 -14.99
CA PRO A 72 -11.37 1.20 -16.41
C PRO A 72 -9.86 1.11 -16.67
N TRP A 73 -9.03 1.81 -15.88
CA TRP A 73 -7.57 1.77 -16.04
C TRP A 73 -7.00 0.38 -15.75
N VAL A 74 -7.48 -0.22 -14.66
CA VAL A 74 -7.05 -1.57 -14.26
C VAL A 74 -7.58 -2.60 -15.26
N LYS A 75 -8.80 -2.43 -15.77
CA LYS A 75 -9.38 -3.31 -16.80
C LYS A 75 -8.56 -3.29 -18.09
N GLU A 76 -8.12 -2.12 -18.54
CA GLU A 76 -7.27 -2.02 -19.73
C GLU A 76 -5.87 -2.61 -19.49
N LEU A 77 -5.26 -2.34 -18.32
CA LEU A 77 -4.00 -2.98 -17.95
C LEU A 77 -4.13 -4.50 -17.94
N TYR A 78 -5.21 -5.02 -17.34
CA TYR A 78 -5.52 -6.45 -17.30
C TYR A 78 -5.64 -7.02 -18.72
N ASN A 79 -6.50 -6.44 -19.55
CA ASN A 79 -6.79 -6.96 -20.89
C ASN A 79 -5.56 -6.94 -21.81
N ASP A 80 -4.76 -5.87 -21.74
CA ASP A 80 -3.67 -5.63 -22.71
C ASP A 80 -2.33 -6.22 -22.27
N LYS A 81 -2.10 -6.36 -20.96
CA LYS A 81 -0.77 -6.70 -20.41
C LYS A 81 -0.77 -7.92 -19.51
N LEU A 82 -1.87 -8.21 -18.82
CA LEU A 82 -1.96 -9.21 -17.75
C LEU A 82 -3.26 -10.01 -17.80
N PRO A 83 -3.66 -10.59 -18.96
CA PRO A 83 -4.98 -11.21 -19.14
C PRO A 83 -5.21 -12.44 -18.25
N ASP A 84 -4.14 -13.06 -17.72
CA ASP A 84 -4.21 -14.23 -16.85
C ASP A 84 -3.95 -13.90 -15.37
N ALA A 85 -3.83 -12.61 -15.03
CA ALA A 85 -3.59 -12.20 -13.66
C ALA A 85 -4.89 -12.28 -12.81
N THR A 86 -4.71 -12.27 -11.50
CA THR A 86 -5.81 -12.22 -10.54
C THR A 86 -5.62 -11.02 -9.62
N ILE A 87 -6.66 -10.20 -9.42
CA ILE A 87 -6.66 -9.19 -8.36
C ILE A 87 -6.72 -9.93 -7.03
N VAL A 88 -5.90 -9.52 -6.07
CA VAL A 88 -5.84 -10.14 -4.75
C VAL A 88 -6.09 -9.13 -3.63
N GLU A 89 -6.89 -9.52 -2.65
CA GLU A 89 -7.23 -8.77 -1.44
C GLU A 89 -7.38 -9.70 -0.24
N THR A 90 -7.49 -9.14 0.95
CA THR A 90 -7.86 -9.86 2.17
C THR A 90 -9.02 -9.16 2.88
N ASN A 91 -9.76 -9.89 3.70
CA ASN A 91 -10.82 -9.33 4.54
C ASN A 91 -10.25 -8.28 5.52
N THR A 92 -11.08 -7.37 6.00
CA THR A 92 -10.67 -6.34 6.97
C THR A 92 -10.64 -6.88 8.40
N TYR A 93 -9.83 -6.26 9.26
CA TYR A 93 -9.79 -6.53 10.69
C TYR A 93 -10.99 -5.88 11.43
N TYR A 94 -11.39 -4.69 10.97
CA TYR A 94 -12.55 -3.96 11.48
C TYR A 94 -13.84 -4.42 10.80
N GLU A 95 -14.95 -4.30 11.51
CA GLU A 95 -16.29 -4.57 10.97
C GLU A 95 -16.64 -3.56 9.86
N GLY A 96 -17.26 -4.05 8.80
CA GLY A 96 -17.66 -3.23 7.66
C GLY A 96 -17.95 -4.06 6.41
N SER A 97 -18.00 -3.39 5.27
CA SER A 97 -18.40 -3.99 3.99
C SER A 97 -17.44 -5.06 3.45
N ARG A 98 -16.25 -5.20 4.03
CA ARG A 98 -15.25 -6.21 3.67
C ARG A 98 -14.82 -7.08 4.85
N TYR A 99 -15.60 -7.12 5.94
CA TYR A 99 -15.26 -7.87 7.13
C TYR A 99 -15.39 -9.38 6.94
N THR A 100 -16.43 -9.86 6.26
CA THR A 100 -16.61 -11.26 5.90
C THR A 100 -16.38 -11.46 4.40
N THR A 101 -15.98 -12.65 3.99
CA THR A 101 -15.79 -12.97 2.56
C THR A 101 -17.04 -12.72 1.74
N GLU A 102 -18.22 -13.07 2.27
CA GLU A 102 -19.51 -12.83 1.60
C GLU A 102 -19.76 -11.33 1.38
N ALA A 103 -19.61 -10.51 2.43
CA ALA A 103 -19.76 -9.06 2.34
C ALA A 103 -18.72 -8.43 1.41
N HIS A 104 -17.46 -8.92 1.47
CA HIS A 104 -16.39 -8.47 0.62
C HIS A 104 -16.68 -8.75 -0.87
N ARG A 105 -17.15 -9.96 -1.23
CA ARG A 105 -17.57 -10.29 -2.61
C ARG A 105 -18.67 -9.36 -3.10
N LYS A 106 -19.67 -9.06 -2.28
CA LYS A 106 -20.72 -8.09 -2.61
C LYS A 106 -20.15 -6.68 -2.82
N THR A 107 -19.18 -6.28 -2.02
CA THR A 107 -18.49 -4.99 -2.18
C THR A 107 -17.70 -4.93 -3.49
N LEU A 108 -17.03 -6.01 -3.88
CA LEU A 108 -16.36 -6.12 -5.17
C LEU A 108 -17.34 -5.92 -6.36
N GLU A 109 -18.51 -6.53 -6.28
CA GLU A 109 -19.59 -6.34 -7.28
C GLU A 109 -20.08 -4.89 -7.30
N THR A 110 -20.40 -4.31 -6.15
CA THR A 110 -20.83 -2.92 -6.00
C THR A 110 -19.81 -1.94 -6.59
N ASN A 111 -18.53 -2.19 -6.35
CA ASN A 111 -17.45 -1.34 -6.85
C ASN A 111 -17.05 -1.65 -8.31
N GLY A 112 -17.65 -2.67 -8.95
CA GLY A 112 -17.42 -3.01 -10.36
C GLY A 112 -16.14 -3.77 -10.65
N TRP A 113 -15.61 -4.51 -9.66
CA TRP A 113 -14.46 -5.41 -9.83
C TRP A 113 -14.90 -6.79 -10.34
N THR A 114 -15.57 -6.81 -11.50
CA THR A 114 -16.17 -8.04 -12.09
C THR A 114 -15.59 -8.40 -13.45
N PHE A 115 -14.59 -7.65 -13.91
CA PHE A 115 -13.99 -7.82 -15.24
C PHE A 115 -12.82 -8.81 -15.28
N CYS A 116 -12.33 -9.25 -14.13
CA CYS A 116 -11.27 -10.25 -14.00
C CYS A 116 -11.48 -11.09 -12.72
N PRO A 117 -10.75 -12.20 -12.54
CA PRO A 117 -10.78 -12.94 -11.30
C PRO A 117 -10.32 -12.07 -10.12
N VAL A 118 -11.01 -12.20 -8.98
CA VAL A 118 -10.61 -11.61 -7.71
C VAL A 118 -10.55 -12.71 -6.65
N ASP A 119 -9.38 -12.87 -6.03
CA ASP A 119 -9.12 -13.83 -4.95
C ASP A 119 -9.10 -13.07 -3.62
N ILE A 120 -10.01 -13.44 -2.72
CA ILE A 120 -9.95 -13.02 -1.32
C ILE A 120 -9.06 -14.02 -0.61
N LEU A 121 -7.77 -13.69 -0.54
CA LEU A 121 -6.67 -14.59 -0.17
C LEU A 121 -6.87 -15.37 1.14
N ASP A 122 -7.65 -14.80 2.05
CA ASP A 122 -7.91 -15.36 3.39
C ASP A 122 -9.31 -15.99 3.55
N GLU A 123 -10.01 -16.23 2.44
CA GLU A 123 -11.32 -16.89 2.49
C GLU A 123 -11.26 -18.30 3.10
N ASP A 124 -10.17 -19.02 2.85
CA ASP A 124 -9.89 -20.37 3.36
C ASP A 124 -8.95 -20.37 4.59
N GLY A 125 -8.71 -19.20 5.20
CA GLY A 125 -7.86 -19.03 6.36
C GLY A 125 -6.51 -18.41 6.05
N ALA A 126 -5.53 -18.65 6.94
CA ALA A 126 -4.20 -18.07 6.87
C ALA A 126 -3.11 -19.12 6.64
N THR A 127 -1.95 -18.63 6.20
CA THR A 127 -0.65 -19.33 6.24
C THR A 127 0.40 -18.35 6.77
N THR A 128 1.61 -18.82 7.07
CA THR A 128 2.67 -17.96 7.62
C THR A 128 3.83 -17.79 6.67
N PHE A 129 4.42 -16.58 6.67
CA PHE A 129 5.70 -16.29 6.05
C PHE A 129 6.70 -15.86 7.11
N PRO A 130 7.95 -16.35 7.08
CA PRO A 130 8.98 -15.95 8.05
C PRO A 130 9.38 -14.49 7.86
N VAL A 131 9.60 -13.78 8.96
CA VAL A 131 10.13 -12.41 8.99
C VAL A 131 11.58 -12.46 9.47
N LYS A 132 12.51 -12.56 8.53
CA LYS A 132 13.95 -12.65 8.87
C LYS A 132 14.46 -11.34 9.44
N GLY A 133 14.93 -11.38 10.70
CA GLY A 133 15.47 -10.22 11.39
C GLY A 133 14.41 -9.22 11.86
N GLY A 134 13.17 -9.65 12.02
CA GLY A 134 12.11 -8.85 12.63
C GLY A 134 12.44 -8.46 14.06
N LYS A 135 11.99 -7.29 14.47
CA LYS A 135 12.07 -6.79 15.85
C LYS A 135 10.85 -7.24 16.66
N TRP A 136 9.72 -7.35 15.99
CA TRP A 136 8.41 -7.60 16.58
C TRP A 136 7.81 -8.96 16.18
N LEU A 137 8.07 -9.39 14.94
CA LEU A 137 7.47 -10.57 14.33
C LEU A 137 8.55 -11.55 13.88
N ASP A 138 8.47 -12.80 14.27
CA ASP A 138 9.27 -13.89 13.72
C ASP A 138 8.65 -14.42 12.42
N GLU A 139 7.33 -14.34 12.31
CA GLU A 139 6.52 -14.69 11.15
C GLU A 139 5.30 -13.77 11.07
N ILE A 140 4.68 -13.72 9.91
CA ILE A 140 3.43 -13.00 9.66
C ILE A 140 2.37 -13.93 9.06
N HIS A 141 1.14 -13.86 9.56
CA HIS A 141 0.01 -14.57 8.98
C HIS A 141 -0.54 -13.78 7.78
N VAL A 142 -0.45 -14.41 6.61
CA VAL A 142 -0.98 -13.88 5.34
C VAL A 142 -2.17 -14.72 4.87
N GLY A 143 -2.94 -14.21 3.93
CA GLY A 143 -4.02 -14.98 3.32
C GLY A 143 -3.50 -16.30 2.73
N LYS A 144 -4.20 -17.42 3.01
CA LYS A 144 -3.77 -18.79 2.68
C LYS A 144 -3.49 -19.01 1.21
N ASN A 145 -4.17 -18.26 0.34
CA ASN A 145 -4.03 -18.41 -1.11
C ASN A 145 -2.81 -17.67 -1.69
N LEU A 146 -2.17 -16.78 -0.93
CA LEU A 146 -1.06 -15.96 -1.44
C LEU A 146 0.12 -16.77 -2.00
N PRO A 147 0.55 -17.90 -1.40
CA PRO A 147 1.62 -18.71 -1.95
C PRO A 147 1.32 -19.38 -3.31
N ASN A 148 0.09 -19.32 -3.79
CA ASN A 148 -0.29 -19.87 -5.10
C ASN A 148 0.14 -18.98 -6.28
N TYR A 149 0.73 -17.81 -6.02
CA TYR A 149 1.18 -16.85 -7.03
C TYR A 149 2.70 -16.82 -7.12
N ASP A 150 3.22 -16.67 -8.34
CA ASP A 150 4.66 -16.60 -8.63
C ASP A 150 5.19 -15.16 -8.56
N SER A 151 4.35 -14.18 -8.86
CA SER A 151 4.71 -12.75 -8.87
C SER A 151 3.64 -11.86 -8.27
N LEU A 152 4.09 -10.71 -7.74
CA LEU A 152 3.23 -9.71 -7.13
C LEU A 152 3.40 -8.35 -7.82
N LEU A 153 2.38 -7.89 -8.56
CA LEU A 153 2.27 -6.50 -8.99
C LEU A 153 1.53 -5.69 -7.92
N VAL A 154 2.25 -4.82 -7.25
CA VAL A 154 1.69 -3.93 -6.21
C VAL A 154 1.21 -2.65 -6.87
N LEU A 155 -0.09 -2.55 -7.14
CA LEU A 155 -0.71 -1.40 -7.77
C LEU A 155 -1.41 -0.58 -6.68
N THR A 156 -0.84 0.55 -6.32
CA THR A 156 -1.22 1.32 -5.14
C THR A 156 -1.84 2.66 -5.51
N HIS A 157 -2.99 2.96 -4.96
CA HIS A 157 -3.46 4.33 -4.82
C HIS A 157 -2.70 4.99 -3.67
N PHE A 158 -1.84 5.99 -3.97
CA PHE A 158 -1.10 6.72 -2.95
C PHE A 158 -1.99 7.80 -2.32
N LYS A 159 -2.06 7.84 -0.98
CA LYS A 159 -2.95 8.72 -0.20
C LYS A 159 -2.48 8.87 1.24
N GLY A 160 -3.18 9.67 2.02
CA GLY A 160 -2.99 9.72 3.47
C GLY A 160 -3.43 8.43 4.18
N HIS A 161 -3.04 8.32 5.43
CA HIS A 161 -3.44 7.20 6.29
C HIS A 161 -3.44 7.60 7.76
N THR A 162 -4.50 7.24 8.49
CA THR A 162 -4.71 7.68 9.88
C THR A 162 -3.64 7.16 10.85
N MET A 163 -3.22 5.90 10.73
CA MET A 163 -2.22 5.30 11.61
C MET A 163 -0.79 5.39 11.04
N GLY A 164 -0.61 5.26 9.74
CA GLY A 164 0.69 5.19 9.08
C GLY A 164 1.13 6.48 8.37
N GLY A 165 0.36 7.56 8.47
CA GLY A 165 0.64 8.86 7.82
C GLY A 165 0.33 8.88 6.34
N PHE A 166 0.83 7.93 5.58
CA PHE A 166 0.48 7.71 4.18
C PHE A 166 0.26 6.22 3.89
N GLY A 167 -0.45 5.94 2.83
CA GLY A 167 -0.66 4.60 2.28
C GLY A 167 0.02 4.49 0.92
N GLY A 168 1.25 4.00 0.90
CA GLY A 168 2.01 3.61 -0.27
C GLY A 168 2.03 2.10 -0.49
N SER A 169 3.00 1.63 -1.28
CA SER A 169 3.19 0.21 -1.57
C SER A 169 3.47 -0.61 -0.31
N ASN A 170 4.23 -0.06 0.65
CA ASN A 170 4.49 -0.72 1.92
C ASN A 170 3.19 -1.05 2.66
N LYS A 171 2.30 -0.06 2.83
CA LYS A 171 1.00 -0.28 3.47
C LYS A 171 0.11 -1.23 2.66
N ASN A 172 0.12 -1.12 1.33
CA ASN A 172 -0.70 -1.95 0.46
C ASN A 172 -0.37 -3.45 0.61
N ILE A 173 0.90 -3.80 0.76
CA ILE A 173 1.33 -5.18 1.05
C ILE A 173 1.10 -5.51 2.52
N GLY A 174 1.72 -4.75 3.42
CA GLY A 174 1.80 -5.09 4.84
C GLY A 174 0.45 -5.32 5.50
N ILE A 175 -0.55 -4.51 5.13
CA ILE A 175 -1.92 -4.69 5.61
C ILE A 175 -2.73 -5.56 4.64
N GLY A 176 -2.57 -5.33 3.34
CA GLY A 176 -3.46 -5.90 2.33
C GLY A 176 -3.16 -7.34 1.93
N CYS A 177 -2.01 -7.93 2.35
CA CYS A 177 -1.72 -9.35 2.21
C CYS A 177 -1.85 -10.11 3.54
N ALA A 178 -1.79 -9.39 4.67
CA ALA A 178 -2.04 -9.98 5.99
C ALA A 178 -3.49 -10.48 6.10
N ASP A 179 -3.65 -11.65 6.70
CA ASP A 179 -4.96 -12.26 6.97
C ASP A 179 -5.82 -11.34 7.83
N GLY A 180 -7.12 -11.30 7.57
CA GLY A 180 -8.06 -10.38 8.20
C GLY A 180 -8.28 -10.62 9.70
N ARG A 181 -7.92 -11.77 10.24
CA ARG A 181 -8.18 -12.16 11.64
C ARG A 181 -6.90 -12.19 12.48
N ILE A 182 -5.90 -12.93 12.05
CA ILE A 182 -4.65 -13.14 12.79
C ILE A 182 -3.63 -12.08 12.37
N GLY A 183 -3.23 -12.06 11.10
CA GLY A 183 -2.14 -11.22 10.62
C GLY A 183 -2.38 -9.72 10.80
N LYS A 184 -3.60 -9.23 10.51
CA LYS A 184 -3.93 -7.82 10.80
C LYS A 184 -3.98 -7.54 12.30
N GLY A 185 -4.39 -8.52 13.12
CA GLY A 185 -4.30 -8.41 14.58
C GLY A 185 -2.87 -8.25 15.08
N GLU A 186 -1.93 -9.06 14.55
CA GLU A 186 -0.50 -8.98 14.87
C GLU A 186 0.10 -7.59 14.60
N ILE A 187 -0.41 -6.90 13.57
CA ILE A 187 0.04 -5.56 13.20
C ILE A 187 -0.62 -4.46 14.04
N HIS A 188 -1.93 -4.58 14.32
CA HIS A 188 -2.74 -3.50 14.86
C HIS A 188 -2.94 -3.55 16.39
N THR A 189 -2.65 -4.66 17.06
CA THR A 189 -2.93 -4.81 18.48
C THR A 189 -1.68 -5.13 19.30
N ILE A 190 -1.73 -4.82 20.59
CA ILE A 190 -0.75 -5.32 21.55
C ILE A 190 -1.25 -6.65 22.17
N PRO A 191 -0.35 -7.54 22.60
CA PRO A 191 -0.77 -8.79 23.25
C PRO A 191 -1.77 -8.57 24.38
N GLY A 192 -2.91 -9.26 24.29
CA GLY A 192 -3.98 -9.17 25.31
C GLY A 192 -4.95 -8.00 25.14
N SER A 193 -4.91 -7.28 24.04
CA SER A 193 -5.88 -6.20 23.72
C SER A 193 -6.46 -6.40 22.32
N ASP A 194 -7.79 -6.31 22.20
CA ASP A 194 -8.49 -6.30 20.90
C ASP A 194 -8.64 -4.87 20.34
N ASN A 195 -8.16 -3.87 21.08
CA ASN A 195 -8.25 -2.47 20.66
C ASN A 195 -7.11 -2.11 19.71
N MET A 196 -7.40 -1.99 18.40
CA MET A 196 -6.45 -1.63 17.36
C MET A 196 -5.80 -0.24 17.55
N TRP A 197 -6.40 0.62 18.35
CA TRP A 197 -5.87 1.96 18.66
C TRP A 197 -4.91 1.96 19.87
N SER A 198 -4.75 0.82 20.55
CA SER A 198 -3.87 0.68 21.71
C SER A 198 -2.40 0.56 21.36
N ILE A 199 -2.08 0.19 20.10
CA ILE A 199 -0.71 0.08 19.65
C ILE A 199 -0.10 1.48 19.42
N GLY A 200 1.15 1.66 19.82
CA GLY A 200 1.89 2.89 19.53
C GLY A 200 2.17 3.03 18.02
N LYS A 201 2.18 4.29 17.54
CA LYS A 201 2.37 4.60 16.12
C LYS A 201 3.63 3.98 15.51
N GLU A 202 4.75 4.05 16.24
CA GLU A 202 6.03 3.47 15.83
C GLU A 202 5.94 1.95 15.71
N ALA A 203 5.41 1.27 16.74
CA ALA A 203 5.26 -0.18 16.74
C ALA A 203 4.32 -0.66 15.61
N PHE A 204 3.25 0.09 15.33
CA PHE A 204 2.37 -0.20 14.20
C PHE A 204 3.12 -0.15 12.86
N MET A 205 3.88 0.93 12.61
CA MET A 205 4.60 1.11 11.36
C MET A 205 5.72 0.07 11.19
N GLU A 206 6.45 -0.24 12.26
CA GLU A 206 7.50 -1.26 12.25
C GLU A 206 6.90 -2.64 11.93
N ARG A 207 5.83 -3.07 12.62
CA ARG A 207 5.16 -4.36 12.37
C ARG A 207 4.56 -4.43 10.97
N MET A 208 3.95 -3.35 10.49
CA MET A 208 3.44 -3.27 9.11
C MET A 208 4.59 -3.47 8.10
N THR A 209 5.75 -2.87 8.35
CA THR A 209 6.93 -3.02 7.48
C THR A 209 7.52 -4.42 7.57
N GLU A 210 7.52 -5.04 8.75
CA GLU A 210 7.95 -6.44 8.93
C GLU A 210 7.00 -7.41 8.21
N SER A 211 5.70 -7.17 8.26
CA SER A 211 4.71 -7.91 7.44
C SER A 211 4.99 -7.78 5.94
N THR A 212 5.27 -6.56 5.50
CA THR A 212 5.67 -6.30 4.11
C THR A 212 6.94 -7.08 3.75
N LYS A 213 7.95 -7.04 4.62
CA LYS A 213 9.21 -7.74 4.39
C LYS A 213 9.01 -9.25 4.24
N GLY A 214 8.27 -9.89 5.15
CA GLY A 214 7.97 -11.33 5.06
C GLY A 214 7.28 -11.68 3.74
N THR A 215 6.33 -10.85 3.30
CA THR A 215 5.63 -11.02 2.03
C THR A 215 6.56 -10.87 0.82
N ILE A 216 7.39 -9.81 0.78
CA ILE A 216 8.32 -9.57 -0.34
C ILE A 216 9.38 -10.66 -0.42
N ASP A 217 9.93 -11.07 0.73
CA ASP A 217 10.96 -12.12 0.80
C ASP A 217 10.44 -13.46 0.22
N HIS A 218 9.14 -13.75 0.36
CA HIS A 218 8.51 -14.93 -0.24
C HIS A 218 8.57 -14.91 -1.77
N PHE A 219 8.32 -13.76 -2.39
CA PHE A 219 8.33 -13.62 -3.85
C PHE A 219 9.74 -13.54 -4.46
N ALA A 220 10.81 -13.55 -3.65
CA ALA A 220 12.21 -13.66 -4.09
C ALA A 220 12.64 -12.73 -5.24
N GLY A 221 12.10 -11.51 -5.26
CA GLY A 221 12.42 -10.49 -6.28
C GLY A 221 11.39 -10.39 -7.42
N HIS A 222 10.41 -11.28 -7.47
CA HIS A 222 9.30 -11.20 -8.45
C HIS A 222 8.20 -10.24 -7.98
N VAL A 223 8.59 -9.02 -7.61
CA VAL A 223 7.67 -7.96 -7.17
C VAL A 223 7.96 -6.68 -7.94
N SER A 224 6.91 -6.03 -8.41
CA SER A 224 6.97 -4.70 -9.03
C SER A 224 5.98 -3.76 -8.36
N TYR A 225 6.36 -2.49 -8.24
CA TYR A 225 5.61 -1.48 -7.51
C TYR A 225 5.18 -0.35 -8.43
N ILE A 226 3.90 0.02 -8.36
CA ILE A 226 3.31 1.16 -9.08
C ILE A 226 2.45 1.95 -8.09
N ASN A 227 2.79 3.21 -7.86
CA ASN A 227 2.02 4.14 -7.03
C ASN A 227 1.33 5.19 -7.91
N VAL A 228 0.01 5.26 -7.82
CA VAL A 228 -0.82 6.23 -8.54
C VAL A 228 -1.16 7.39 -7.62
N MET A 229 -0.61 8.56 -7.91
CA MET A 229 -0.78 9.80 -7.15
C MET A 229 -1.85 10.68 -7.80
N ARG A 230 -3.11 10.28 -7.62
CA ARG A 230 -4.31 11.01 -8.05
C ARG A 230 -5.41 10.87 -6.99
N ASN A 231 -6.31 11.84 -6.90
CA ASN A 231 -7.37 11.87 -5.89
C ASN A 231 -6.84 11.60 -4.46
N MET A 232 -5.70 12.18 -4.15
CA MET A 232 -5.02 11.96 -2.87
C MET A 232 -5.74 12.68 -1.74
N SER A 233 -6.65 11.98 -1.04
CA SER A 233 -7.18 12.43 0.24
C SER A 233 -6.13 12.24 1.34
N VAL A 234 -6.22 13.02 2.42
CA VAL A 234 -5.50 12.78 3.66
C VAL A 234 -6.03 11.56 4.40
N SER A 235 -7.24 11.11 4.05
CA SER A 235 -7.86 9.87 4.52
C SER A 235 -7.38 8.65 3.73
N CYS A 236 -7.54 7.48 4.34
CA CYS A 236 -7.36 6.20 3.67
C CYS A 236 -8.63 5.84 2.87
N ASP A 237 -8.47 5.11 1.76
CA ASP A 237 -9.61 4.53 1.02
C ASP A 237 -10.45 3.58 1.89
N CYS A 238 -9.91 3.09 3.01
CA CYS A 238 -10.65 2.31 4.00
C CYS A 238 -11.65 3.14 4.83
N GLU A 239 -11.65 4.45 4.71
CA GLU A 239 -12.66 5.34 5.27
C GLU A 239 -13.87 5.48 4.31
N GLY A 240 -13.78 4.94 3.08
CA GLY A 240 -14.88 4.89 2.11
C GLY A 240 -15.48 6.25 1.82
N CYS A 241 -16.81 6.38 1.96
CA CYS A 241 -17.53 7.63 1.74
C CYS A 241 -17.29 8.70 2.82
N GLU A 242 -16.72 8.31 3.98
CA GLU A 242 -16.37 9.23 5.07
C GLU A 242 -14.98 9.88 4.90
N ALA A 243 -14.28 9.54 3.81
CA ALA A 243 -12.96 10.09 3.53
C ALA A 243 -13.01 11.63 3.40
N GLU A 244 -12.03 12.29 4.01
CA GLU A 244 -11.85 13.74 3.88
C GLU A 244 -11.75 14.18 2.42
N PRO A 245 -12.19 15.39 2.07
CA PRO A 245 -12.10 15.90 0.71
C PRO A 245 -10.69 15.83 0.13
N VAL A 246 -10.61 15.57 -1.17
CA VAL A 246 -9.35 15.65 -1.91
C VAL A 246 -8.96 17.11 -2.11
N VAL A 247 -7.85 17.50 -1.51
CA VAL A 247 -7.29 18.87 -1.62
C VAL A 247 -5.87 18.88 -2.18
N THR A 248 -5.23 17.72 -2.25
CA THR A 248 -3.89 17.58 -2.83
C THR A 248 -4.00 17.40 -4.34
N PRO A 249 -3.28 18.18 -5.15
CA PRO A 249 -3.37 18.07 -6.59
C PRO A 249 -2.88 16.71 -7.11
N ASP A 250 -3.44 16.28 -8.22
CA ASP A 250 -2.99 15.10 -8.96
C ASP A 250 -1.56 15.31 -9.49
N VAL A 251 -0.76 14.25 -9.46
CA VAL A 251 0.67 14.31 -9.80
C VAL A 251 1.03 13.45 -11.00
N GLY A 252 0.71 12.16 -10.93
CA GLY A 252 1.15 11.17 -11.92
C GLY A 252 1.27 9.78 -11.33
N ILE A 253 2.06 8.93 -12.00
CA ILE A 253 2.27 7.54 -11.64
C ILE A 253 3.77 7.29 -11.49
N LEU A 254 4.18 6.69 -10.37
CA LEU A 254 5.56 6.29 -10.10
C LEU A 254 5.67 4.76 -10.09
N ALA A 255 6.80 4.22 -10.56
CA ALA A 255 7.04 2.78 -10.54
C ALA A 255 8.51 2.43 -10.36
N GLY A 256 8.78 1.24 -9.80
CA GLY A 256 10.14 0.73 -9.61
C GLY A 256 10.15 -0.69 -9.10
N PHE A 257 11.37 -1.18 -8.85
CA PHE A 257 11.63 -2.52 -8.30
C PHE A 257 12.02 -2.50 -6.81
N ASP A 258 12.16 -1.32 -6.23
CA ASP A 258 12.49 -1.12 -4.83
C ASP A 258 11.38 -0.33 -4.13
N ILE A 259 10.76 -0.96 -3.15
CA ILE A 259 9.57 -0.43 -2.48
C ILE A 259 9.86 0.87 -1.73
N LEU A 260 11.03 0.96 -1.08
CA LEU A 260 11.41 2.14 -0.31
C LEU A 260 11.64 3.32 -1.24
N SER A 261 12.30 3.09 -2.38
CA SER A 261 12.56 4.13 -3.37
C SER A 261 11.27 4.66 -4.00
N VAL A 262 10.30 3.78 -4.30
CA VAL A 262 9.02 4.21 -4.89
C VAL A 262 8.19 4.99 -3.88
N ASP A 263 8.03 4.49 -2.65
CA ASP A 263 7.26 5.18 -1.62
C ASP A 263 7.93 6.50 -1.20
N ASN A 264 9.26 6.52 -1.03
CA ASN A 264 10.00 7.74 -0.74
C ASN A 264 9.89 8.79 -1.86
N ALA A 265 9.95 8.37 -3.13
CA ALA A 265 9.78 9.29 -4.25
C ALA A 265 8.39 9.95 -4.25
N CYS A 266 7.33 9.21 -3.87
CA CYS A 266 6.01 9.79 -3.69
C CYS A 266 5.99 10.84 -2.57
N VAL A 267 6.62 10.54 -1.43
CA VAL A 267 6.76 11.49 -0.32
C VAL A 267 7.55 12.72 -0.77
N ASP A 268 8.68 12.54 -1.47
CA ASP A 268 9.47 13.66 -2.01
C ASP A 268 8.63 14.58 -2.89
N VAL A 269 7.80 14.00 -3.76
CA VAL A 269 6.90 14.80 -4.60
C VAL A 269 5.93 15.62 -3.76
N ILE A 270 5.31 15.02 -2.72
CA ILE A 270 4.39 15.74 -1.83
C ILE A 270 5.08 16.92 -1.14
N TYR A 271 6.30 16.74 -0.63
CA TYR A 271 7.05 17.83 0.03
C TYR A 271 7.50 18.93 -0.94
N ASN A 272 7.58 18.66 -2.24
CA ASN A 272 8.03 19.58 -3.27
C ASN A 272 6.89 20.09 -4.18
N LEU A 273 5.62 19.84 -3.84
CA LEU A 273 4.50 20.36 -4.60
C LEU A 273 4.49 21.92 -4.54
N PRO A 274 4.32 22.59 -5.68
CA PRO A 274 4.31 24.05 -5.73
C PRO A 274 3.14 24.64 -4.94
N GLU A 275 3.29 25.91 -4.54
CA GLU A 275 2.23 26.73 -3.91
C GLU A 275 1.60 26.10 -2.65
N GLY A 276 2.33 25.22 -1.96
CA GLY A 276 1.84 24.54 -0.77
C GLY A 276 0.79 23.45 -1.05
N GLY A 277 0.68 22.96 -2.29
CA GLY A 277 -0.25 21.90 -2.68
C GLY A 277 -0.11 20.61 -1.88
N GLY A 278 1.07 20.36 -1.29
CA GLY A 278 1.32 19.21 -0.41
C GLY A 278 0.95 19.42 1.06
N LYS A 279 0.57 20.65 1.49
CA LYS A 279 0.45 21.00 2.92
C LYS A 279 -0.41 20.03 3.73
N ALA A 280 -1.59 19.69 3.26
CA ALA A 280 -2.51 18.80 3.98
C ALA A 280 -1.93 17.36 4.12
N MET A 281 -1.30 16.85 3.07
CA MET A 281 -0.62 15.55 3.10
C MET A 281 0.60 15.59 4.01
N ILE A 282 1.43 16.65 3.97
CA ILE A 282 2.58 16.82 4.86
C ILE A 282 2.12 16.84 6.32
N GLU A 283 1.08 17.61 6.63
CA GLU A 283 0.51 17.64 7.98
C GLU A 283 0.04 16.24 8.44
N ARG A 284 -0.65 15.48 7.57
CA ARG A 284 -1.05 14.11 7.85
C ARG A 284 0.18 13.22 8.08
N VAL A 285 1.17 13.28 7.21
CA VAL A 285 2.41 12.53 7.31
C VAL A 285 3.13 12.85 8.63
N GLU A 286 3.28 14.11 9.00
CA GLU A 286 4.06 14.53 10.16
C GLU A 286 3.33 14.40 11.50
N THR A 287 2.00 14.43 11.54
CA THR A 287 1.24 14.46 12.81
C THR A 287 0.58 13.14 13.17
N ARG A 288 0.32 12.26 12.23
CA ARG A 288 -0.46 11.05 12.45
C ARG A 288 0.33 9.76 12.61
N HIS A 289 1.60 9.72 12.23
CA HIS A 289 2.38 8.48 12.24
C HIS A 289 3.64 8.51 13.08
N GLY A 290 3.73 9.38 14.04
CA GLY A 290 4.80 9.31 15.02
C GLY A 290 6.20 9.62 14.51
N LEU A 291 6.33 10.28 13.36
CA LEU A 291 7.61 10.82 12.90
C LEU A 291 8.09 12.02 13.75
N ARG A 292 7.33 12.38 14.80
CA ARG A 292 7.69 13.38 15.80
C ARG A 292 7.63 12.78 17.19
#